data_9a8eac36aac6dc50f7fb1cba8093a1c0
#
_entry.id   9a8eac36aac6dc50f7fb1cba8093a1c0
#
_cell.length_a   1.000
_cell.length_b   1.000
_cell.length_c   1.000
_cell.angle_alpha   90.00
_cell.angle_beta   90.00
_cell.angle_gamma   90.00
#
_symmetry.space_group_name_H-M   'P 1'
#
loop_
_entity.id
_entity.type
_entity.pdbx_description
1 polymer ?
#
loop_
_entity_poly.entity_id
_entity_poly.type
_entity_poly.pdbx_seq_one_letter_code
_entity_poly.pdbx_strand_id
1 'polypeptide(L)'
;MSTLRLEDLRQYSDSLRTRQGETLNVRFAEPRNTEELQHYFRSLSTRSRYNRFFGAISELPKGLLHDFLDVGERERFTVVATMMVDGFETIVAEMRYALHAETAAVEFGLSVDDRWHGHGIATALLKNLECRAAALRAEHIFGETLRSNETMISLARKSGFAFVNHPDDWKLVRFDKKIAVAPKDIPCASWRLAALSRQADSPSASA
;
A
#
# COMPACT_ATOMS: atom_id res chain seq x y z
N MET A 1 17.37 14.74 -2.21
CA MET A 1 16.05 14.09 -2.11
C MET A 1 15.41 14.56 -0.82
N SER A 2 14.30 15.28 -0.89
CA SER A 2 13.61 15.74 0.30
C SER A 2 12.94 14.55 0.97
N THR A 3 13.39 14.23 2.17
CA THR A 3 12.78 13.21 2.99
C THR A 3 11.45 13.78 3.47
N LEU A 4 10.33 13.17 3.02
CA LEU A 4 9.02 13.50 3.56
C LEU A 4 9.08 13.33 5.09
N ARG A 5 8.88 14.41 5.85
CA ARG A 5 8.93 14.34 7.31
C ARG A 5 7.70 13.58 7.81
N LEU A 6 7.90 12.61 8.68
CA LEU A 6 6.83 11.79 9.28
C LEU A 6 5.70 12.63 9.91
N GLU A 7 6.04 13.81 10.45
CA GLU A 7 5.09 14.77 11.03
C GLU A 7 4.09 15.30 10.00
N ASP A 8 4.52 15.44 8.74
CA ASP A 8 3.66 15.93 7.66
C ASP A 8 2.75 14.82 7.10
N LEU A 9 3.14 13.55 7.20
CA LEU A 9 2.39 12.41 6.67
C LEU A 9 1.16 12.05 7.52
N ARG A 10 1.18 12.36 8.81
CA ARG A 10 0.10 12.06 9.76
C ARG A 10 -1.20 12.82 9.49
N GLN A 11 -1.13 13.97 8.85
CA GLN A 11 -2.28 14.85 8.62
C GLN A 11 -3.12 14.44 7.41
N TYR A 12 -2.68 13.45 6.62
CA TYR A 12 -3.27 13.13 5.35
C TYR A 12 -3.88 11.72 5.33
N SER A 13 -5.18 11.72 5.21
CA SER A 13 -5.95 10.51 4.92
C SER A 13 -6.68 10.67 3.60
N ASP A 14 -6.73 9.60 2.83
CA ASP A 14 -7.56 9.51 1.65
C ASP A 14 -8.89 8.83 2.03
N SER A 15 -10.01 9.46 1.67
CA SER A 15 -11.33 8.84 1.83
C SER A 15 -11.73 8.21 0.50
N LEU A 16 -11.88 6.90 0.49
CA LEU A 16 -12.23 6.12 -0.68
C LEU A 16 -13.65 5.55 -0.52
N ARG A 17 -14.27 5.22 -1.65
CA ARG A 17 -15.51 4.45 -1.67
C ARG A 17 -15.24 3.03 -2.14
N THR A 18 -15.72 2.06 -1.40
CA THR A 18 -15.71 0.67 -1.82
C THR A 18 -16.77 0.46 -2.93
N ARG A 19 -16.72 -0.69 -3.59
CA ARG A 19 -17.74 -1.05 -4.60
C ARG A 19 -19.15 -1.12 -4.02
N GLN A 20 -19.28 -1.40 -2.72
CA GLN A 20 -20.57 -1.48 -2.02
C GLN A 20 -21.01 -0.14 -1.44
N GLY A 21 -20.24 0.94 -1.68
CA GLY A 21 -20.58 2.29 -1.23
C GLY A 21 -20.11 2.64 0.18
N GLU A 22 -19.39 1.75 0.85
CA GLU A 22 -18.83 1.99 2.17
C GLU A 22 -17.69 3.00 2.11
N THR A 23 -17.51 3.79 3.14
CA THR A 23 -16.39 4.72 3.27
C THR A 23 -15.19 4.02 3.88
N LEU A 24 -14.07 4.06 3.16
CA LEU A 24 -12.78 3.51 3.56
C LEU A 24 -11.80 4.67 3.76
N ASN A 25 -11.25 4.82 4.96
CA ASN A 25 -10.19 5.78 5.22
C ASN A 25 -8.83 5.09 5.06
N VAL A 26 -7.95 5.68 4.25
CA VAL A 26 -6.60 5.16 4.00
C VAL A 26 -5.60 6.18 4.49
N ARG A 27 -4.84 5.83 5.50
CA ARG A 27 -3.83 6.68 6.13
C ARG A 27 -2.54 5.91 6.37
N PHE A 28 -1.46 6.62 6.62
CA PHE A 28 -0.22 5.98 7.03
C PHE A 28 -0.38 5.28 8.39
N ALA A 29 0.32 4.15 8.54
CA ALA A 29 0.44 3.50 9.85
C ALA A 29 1.26 4.39 10.79
N GLU A 30 0.89 4.39 12.06
CA GLU A 30 1.54 5.17 13.12
C GLU A 30 1.95 4.26 14.27
N PRO A 31 2.95 4.64 15.09
CA PRO A 31 3.34 3.85 16.26
C PRO A 31 2.18 3.49 17.19
N ARG A 32 1.16 4.36 17.30
CA ARG A 32 -0.06 4.06 18.06
C ARG A 32 -0.88 2.88 17.52
N ASN A 33 -0.68 2.51 16.26
CA ASN A 33 -1.37 1.37 15.64
C ASN A 33 -0.72 0.01 15.95
N THR A 34 0.28 -0.06 16.81
CA THR A 34 1.01 -1.30 17.13
C THR A 34 0.07 -2.44 17.51
N GLU A 35 -0.78 -2.24 18.51
CA GLU A 35 -1.72 -3.26 18.99
C GLU A 35 -2.82 -3.56 17.96
N GLU A 36 -3.37 -2.53 17.33
CA GLU A 36 -4.43 -2.65 16.32
C GLU A 36 -3.93 -3.43 15.09
N LEU A 37 -2.72 -3.12 14.63
CA LEU A 37 -2.11 -3.78 13.49
C LEU A 37 -1.79 -5.24 13.81
N GLN A 38 -1.27 -5.52 15.01
CA GLN A 38 -1.03 -6.88 15.46
C GLN A 38 -2.33 -7.68 15.60
N HIS A 39 -3.39 -7.05 16.14
CA HIS A 39 -4.72 -7.64 16.20
C HIS A 39 -5.26 -7.97 14.81
N TYR A 40 -5.15 -7.02 13.87
CA TYR A 40 -5.52 -7.20 12.48
C TYR A 40 -4.83 -8.43 11.85
N PHE A 41 -3.51 -8.57 12.01
CA PHE A 41 -2.78 -9.72 11.44
C PHE A 41 -3.17 -11.05 12.09
N ARG A 42 -3.45 -11.06 13.38
CA ARG A 42 -3.96 -12.26 14.08
C ARG A 42 -5.35 -12.66 13.60
N SER A 43 -6.20 -11.70 13.22
CA SER A 43 -7.55 -11.95 12.72
C SER A 43 -7.60 -12.54 11.31
N LEU A 44 -6.56 -12.36 10.50
CA LEU A 44 -6.47 -12.97 9.18
C LEU A 44 -6.48 -14.50 9.27
N SER A 45 -7.10 -15.18 8.31
CA SER A 45 -6.99 -16.61 8.17
C SER A 45 -5.53 -17.06 7.97
N THR A 46 -5.23 -18.32 8.29
CA THR A 46 -3.90 -18.90 8.06
C THR A 46 -3.50 -18.79 6.58
N ARG A 47 -4.47 -18.97 5.66
CA ARG A 47 -4.24 -18.84 4.23
C ARG A 47 -3.90 -17.41 3.84
N SER A 48 -4.60 -16.41 4.37
CA SER A 48 -4.36 -14.99 4.08
C SER A 48 -3.00 -14.56 4.61
N ARG A 49 -2.62 -14.96 5.82
CA ARG A 49 -1.26 -14.73 6.35
C ARG A 49 -0.20 -15.39 5.49
N TYR A 50 -0.38 -16.67 5.13
CA TYR A 50 0.58 -17.39 4.29
C TYR A 50 0.75 -16.72 2.92
N ASN A 51 -0.33 -16.30 2.28
CA ASN A 51 -0.29 -15.59 1.00
C ASN A 51 0.40 -14.24 1.10
N ARG A 52 0.30 -13.57 2.26
CA ARG A 52 0.88 -12.24 2.47
C ARG A 52 2.38 -12.27 2.76
N PHE A 53 2.86 -13.31 3.45
CA PHE A 53 4.24 -13.40 3.93
C PHE A 53 5.05 -14.54 3.31
N PHE A 54 4.45 -15.32 2.43
CA PHE A 54 5.03 -16.52 1.80
C PHE A 54 5.54 -17.55 2.83
N GLY A 55 4.99 -17.51 4.03
CA GLY A 55 5.40 -18.34 5.14
C GLY A 55 4.32 -18.46 6.23
N ALA A 56 4.49 -19.45 7.08
CA ALA A 56 3.58 -19.69 8.20
C ALA A 56 3.97 -18.78 9.37
N ILE A 57 3.22 -17.71 9.57
CA ILE A 57 3.33 -16.84 10.74
C ILE A 57 1.96 -16.75 11.44
N SER A 58 1.95 -16.75 12.77
CA SER A 58 0.74 -16.56 13.58
C SER A 58 0.46 -15.10 13.89
N GLU A 59 1.52 -14.30 13.97
CA GLU A 59 1.51 -12.87 14.26
C GLU A 59 2.72 -12.21 13.63
N LEU A 60 2.74 -10.89 13.56
CA LEU A 60 3.91 -10.16 13.11
C LEU A 60 5.04 -10.28 14.13
N PRO A 61 6.22 -10.79 13.75
CA PRO A 61 7.42 -10.69 14.59
C PRO A 61 7.72 -9.24 14.94
N LYS A 62 8.26 -8.97 16.14
CA LYS A 62 8.51 -7.59 16.63
C LYS A 62 9.30 -6.73 15.64
N GLY A 63 10.36 -7.30 15.03
CA GLY A 63 11.15 -6.56 14.02
C GLY A 63 10.33 -6.19 12.79
N LEU A 64 9.51 -7.12 12.29
CA LEU A 64 8.65 -6.84 11.14
C LEU A 64 7.54 -5.83 11.48
N LEU A 65 6.96 -5.92 12.68
CA LEU A 65 5.98 -4.94 13.16
C LEU A 65 6.60 -3.54 13.25
N HIS A 66 7.83 -3.43 13.76
CA HIS A 66 8.58 -2.17 13.76
C HIS A 66 8.76 -1.64 12.34
N ASP A 67 9.21 -2.47 11.40
CA ASP A 67 9.35 -2.12 9.99
C ASP A 67 8.04 -1.64 9.33
N PHE A 68 6.88 -2.11 9.79
CA PHE A 68 5.57 -1.66 9.31
C PHE A 68 5.22 -0.26 9.82
N LEU A 69 5.75 0.12 10.97
CA LEU A 69 5.48 1.39 11.64
C LEU A 69 6.51 2.48 11.31
N ASP A 70 7.68 2.09 10.79
CA ASP A 70 8.73 3.00 10.33
C ASP A 70 8.41 3.53 8.92
N VAL A 71 7.37 4.35 8.85
CA VAL A 71 6.89 4.91 7.59
C VAL A 71 7.80 6.02 7.08
N GLY A 72 8.25 5.86 5.83
CA GLY A 72 9.13 6.83 5.14
C GLY A 72 10.61 6.52 5.28
N GLU A 73 11.01 5.65 6.18
CA GLU A 73 12.39 5.19 6.24
C GLU A 73 12.73 4.29 5.05
N ARG A 74 13.90 4.51 4.46
CA ARG A 74 14.38 3.76 3.29
C ARG A 74 13.35 3.69 2.16
N GLU A 75 12.58 4.76 1.98
CA GLU A 75 11.53 4.85 0.95
C GLU A 75 10.46 3.74 1.06
N ARG A 76 10.21 3.26 2.29
CA ARG A 76 9.19 2.25 2.61
C ARG A 76 8.01 2.91 3.32
N PHE A 77 6.82 2.50 2.93
CA PHE A 77 5.59 3.10 3.43
C PHE A 77 4.58 2.01 3.75
N THR A 78 3.91 2.17 4.88
CA THR A 78 2.77 1.33 5.25
C THR A 78 1.54 2.21 5.40
N VAL A 79 0.46 1.82 4.76
CA VAL A 79 -0.86 2.41 4.95
C VAL A 79 -1.80 1.38 5.55
N VAL A 80 -2.68 1.85 6.41
CA VAL A 80 -3.81 1.09 6.93
C VAL A 80 -5.09 1.64 6.33
N ALA A 81 -6.00 0.75 5.99
CA ALA A 81 -7.34 1.09 5.57
C ALA A 81 -8.31 0.77 6.71
N THR A 82 -9.06 1.76 7.15
CA THR A 82 -9.97 1.66 8.28
C THR A 82 -11.40 1.93 7.87
N MET A 83 -12.33 1.31 8.58
CA MET A 83 -13.76 1.53 8.47
C MET A 83 -14.36 1.62 9.87
N MET A 84 -15.54 2.24 9.98
CA MET A 84 -16.33 2.19 11.22
C MET A 84 -17.07 0.85 11.28
N VAL A 85 -16.73 0.03 12.26
CA VAL A 85 -17.34 -1.28 12.52
C VAL A 85 -17.86 -1.26 13.96
N ASP A 86 -19.15 -1.43 14.14
CA ASP A 86 -19.82 -1.41 15.47
C ASP A 86 -19.49 -0.16 16.30
N GLY A 87 -19.32 0.99 15.63
CA GLY A 87 -18.99 2.27 16.28
C GLY A 87 -17.51 2.50 16.55
N PHE A 88 -16.63 1.59 16.17
CA PHE A 88 -15.17 1.69 16.35
C PHE A 88 -14.44 1.77 15.02
N GLU A 89 -13.41 2.63 14.96
CA GLU A 89 -12.47 2.62 13.84
C GLU A 89 -11.69 1.31 13.85
N THR A 90 -11.80 0.52 12.78
CA THR A 90 -11.21 -0.82 12.70
C THR A 90 -10.34 -0.93 11.45
N ILE A 91 -9.13 -1.46 11.59
CA ILE A 91 -8.27 -1.79 10.45
C ILE A 91 -8.89 -2.99 9.73
N VAL A 92 -9.24 -2.80 8.46
CA VAL A 92 -9.82 -3.84 7.60
C VAL A 92 -8.89 -4.28 6.49
N ALA A 93 -7.83 -3.50 6.22
CA ALA A 93 -6.80 -3.85 5.25
C ALA A 93 -5.49 -3.10 5.57
N GLU A 94 -4.37 -3.62 5.09
CA GLU A 94 -3.09 -2.94 5.06
C GLU A 94 -2.46 -3.04 3.68
N MET A 95 -1.60 -2.09 3.37
CA MET A 95 -0.77 -2.11 2.18
C MET A 95 0.60 -1.54 2.51
N ARG A 96 1.64 -2.30 2.23
CA ARG A 96 3.02 -1.84 2.32
C ARG A 96 3.59 -1.68 0.92
N TYR A 97 4.32 -0.60 0.69
CA TYR A 97 4.98 -0.36 -0.58
C TYR A 97 6.34 0.29 -0.38
N ALA A 98 7.25 0.06 -1.32
CA ALA A 98 8.60 0.58 -1.31
C ALA A 98 8.97 1.13 -2.68
N LEU A 99 9.64 2.28 -2.71
CA LEU A 99 10.19 2.84 -3.94
C LEU A 99 11.59 2.30 -4.18
N HIS A 100 11.79 1.73 -5.35
CA HIS A 100 13.10 1.37 -5.92
C HIS A 100 13.53 2.50 -6.86
N ALA A 101 14.25 3.49 -6.32
CA ALA A 101 14.59 4.72 -7.04
C ALA A 101 15.41 4.46 -8.31
N GLU A 102 16.28 3.44 -8.30
CA GLU A 102 17.13 3.07 -9.43
C GLU A 102 16.34 2.59 -10.65
N THR A 103 15.19 1.96 -10.43
CA THR A 103 14.32 1.43 -11.47
C THR A 103 13.04 2.23 -11.67
N ALA A 104 12.86 3.30 -10.90
CA ALA A 104 11.64 4.11 -10.86
C ALA A 104 10.38 3.23 -10.69
N ALA A 105 10.46 2.20 -9.86
CA ALA A 105 9.40 1.24 -9.64
C ALA A 105 8.97 1.19 -8.16
N VAL A 106 7.68 0.99 -7.92
CA VAL A 106 7.13 0.75 -6.59
C VAL A 106 6.76 -0.72 -6.45
N GLU A 107 7.40 -1.40 -5.50
CA GLU A 107 7.01 -2.73 -5.06
C GLU A 107 5.90 -2.62 -4.01
N PHE A 108 4.93 -3.53 -4.04
CA PHE A 108 3.89 -3.54 -3.03
C PHE A 108 3.45 -4.93 -2.61
N GLY A 109 2.89 -4.99 -1.40
CA GLY A 109 2.11 -6.11 -0.90
C GLY A 109 0.94 -5.58 -0.09
N LEU A 110 -0.20 -6.27 -0.17
CA LEU A 110 -1.41 -5.91 0.55
C LEU A 110 -2.10 -7.14 1.14
N SER A 111 -2.89 -6.91 2.18
CA SER A 111 -3.86 -7.87 2.69
C SER A 111 -5.17 -7.18 3.06
N VAL A 112 -6.25 -7.93 3.02
CA VAL A 112 -7.59 -7.52 3.44
C VAL A 112 -8.12 -8.58 4.39
N ASP A 113 -8.73 -8.16 5.48
CA ASP A 113 -9.38 -9.05 6.44
C ASP A 113 -10.43 -9.92 5.71
N ASP A 114 -10.40 -11.21 5.96
CA ASP A 114 -11.19 -12.21 5.24
C ASP A 114 -12.70 -11.91 5.29
N ARG A 115 -13.17 -11.25 6.37
CA ARG A 115 -14.56 -10.81 6.53
C ARG A 115 -14.99 -9.77 5.50
N TRP A 116 -14.03 -9.02 4.96
CA TRP A 116 -14.24 -7.93 4.02
C TRP A 116 -13.83 -8.28 2.58
N HIS A 117 -13.58 -9.55 2.31
CA HIS A 117 -13.35 -10.00 0.93
C HIS A 117 -14.60 -9.78 0.07
N GLY A 118 -14.41 -9.42 -1.19
CA GLY A 118 -15.52 -9.15 -2.11
C GLY A 118 -16.11 -7.74 -2.05
N HIS A 119 -15.77 -6.92 -1.05
CA HIS A 119 -16.26 -5.53 -0.90
C HIS A 119 -15.56 -4.51 -1.81
N GLY A 120 -14.53 -4.92 -2.53
CA GLY A 120 -13.79 -4.01 -3.45
C GLY A 120 -12.67 -3.22 -2.79
N ILE A 121 -12.37 -3.47 -1.50
CA ILE A 121 -11.33 -2.78 -0.71
C ILE A 121 -9.97 -2.88 -1.40
N ALA A 122 -9.54 -4.08 -1.77
CA ALA A 122 -8.24 -4.27 -2.45
C ALA A 122 -8.17 -3.51 -3.78
N THR A 123 -9.27 -3.43 -4.54
CA THR A 123 -9.34 -2.66 -5.78
C THR A 123 -9.20 -1.16 -5.51
N ALA A 124 -9.84 -0.65 -4.46
CA ALA A 124 -9.73 0.75 -4.05
C ALA A 124 -8.28 1.08 -3.60
N LEU A 125 -7.66 0.19 -2.81
CA LEU A 125 -6.27 0.34 -2.40
C LEU A 125 -5.29 0.33 -3.57
N LEU A 126 -5.46 -0.53 -4.57
CA LEU A 126 -4.60 -0.52 -5.76
C LEU A 126 -4.71 0.78 -6.56
N LYS A 127 -5.90 1.34 -6.69
CA LYS A 127 -6.09 2.66 -7.32
C LYS A 127 -5.41 3.78 -6.51
N ASN A 128 -5.53 3.72 -5.18
CA ASN A 128 -4.84 4.66 -4.30
C ASN A 128 -3.31 4.50 -4.40
N LEU A 129 -2.81 3.26 -4.52
CA LEU A 129 -1.39 2.99 -4.74
C LEU A 129 -0.87 3.63 -6.04
N GLU A 130 -1.62 3.57 -7.13
CA GLU A 130 -1.23 4.22 -8.38
C GLU A 130 -1.01 5.72 -8.19
N CYS A 131 -1.89 6.38 -7.44
CA CYS A 131 -1.73 7.78 -7.07
C CYS A 131 -0.46 8.03 -6.23
N ARG A 132 -0.23 7.18 -5.23
CA ARG A 132 0.94 7.29 -4.35
C ARG A 132 2.25 7.05 -5.10
N ALA A 133 2.28 6.03 -5.94
CA ALA A 133 3.44 5.71 -6.76
C ALA A 133 3.75 6.83 -7.77
N ALA A 134 2.73 7.40 -8.42
CA ALA A 134 2.91 8.56 -9.29
C ALA A 134 3.44 9.80 -8.52
N ALA A 135 3.00 10.00 -7.27
CA ALA A 135 3.53 11.05 -6.38
C ALA A 135 5.03 10.85 -6.09
N LEU A 136 5.47 9.61 -5.98
CA LEU A 136 6.89 9.24 -5.83
C LEU A 136 7.67 9.27 -7.16
N ARG A 137 7.03 9.65 -8.28
CA ARG A 137 7.58 9.63 -9.63
C ARG A 137 7.99 8.24 -10.11
N ALA A 138 7.35 7.21 -9.60
CA ALA A 138 7.53 5.88 -10.14
C ALA A 138 6.85 5.77 -11.51
N GLU A 139 7.46 4.99 -12.39
CA GLU A 139 6.93 4.68 -13.73
C GLU A 139 6.16 3.37 -13.73
N HIS A 140 6.48 2.49 -12.79
CA HIS A 140 5.92 1.15 -12.68
C HIS A 140 5.51 0.83 -11.24
N ILE A 141 4.51 -0.06 -11.14
CA ILE A 141 4.13 -0.72 -9.89
C ILE A 141 4.23 -2.21 -10.10
N PHE A 142 4.85 -2.92 -9.19
CA PHE A 142 4.90 -4.37 -9.26
C PHE A 142 4.65 -5.03 -7.91
N GLY A 143 4.24 -6.28 -7.97
CA GLY A 143 4.11 -7.12 -6.80
C GLY A 143 4.35 -8.57 -7.16
N GLU A 144 4.48 -9.40 -6.13
CA GLU A 144 4.69 -10.82 -6.27
C GLU A 144 3.63 -11.58 -5.47
N THR A 145 3.27 -12.75 -5.93
CA THR A 145 2.34 -13.61 -5.22
C THR A 145 2.59 -15.08 -5.53
N LEU A 146 2.13 -15.93 -4.64
CA LEU A 146 2.13 -17.37 -4.90
C LEU A 146 1.24 -17.70 -6.12
N ARG A 147 1.67 -18.63 -6.96
CA ARG A 147 0.85 -19.14 -8.08
C ARG A 147 -0.47 -19.73 -7.64
N SER A 148 -0.55 -20.21 -6.39
CA SER A 148 -1.78 -20.75 -5.78
C SER A 148 -2.71 -19.65 -5.24
N ASN A 149 -2.30 -18.38 -5.23
CA ASN A 149 -3.12 -17.25 -4.77
C ASN A 149 -4.00 -16.72 -5.90
N GLU A 150 -4.99 -17.51 -6.32
CA GLU A 150 -5.91 -17.17 -7.41
C GLU A 150 -6.64 -15.83 -7.18
N THR A 151 -6.94 -15.50 -5.92
CA THR A 151 -7.60 -14.24 -5.55
C THR A 151 -6.75 -13.04 -5.93
N MET A 152 -5.47 -13.04 -5.56
CA MET A 152 -4.55 -11.94 -5.91
C MET A 152 -4.28 -11.90 -7.41
N ILE A 153 -4.11 -13.04 -8.06
CA ILE A 153 -3.93 -13.15 -9.52
C ILE A 153 -5.15 -12.56 -10.25
N SER A 154 -6.37 -12.92 -9.84
CA SER A 154 -7.59 -12.36 -10.42
C SER A 154 -7.70 -10.85 -10.21
N LEU A 155 -7.37 -10.36 -9.01
CA LEU A 155 -7.35 -8.94 -8.69
C LEU A 155 -6.37 -8.18 -9.58
N ALA A 156 -5.13 -8.65 -9.68
CA ALA A 156 -4.09 -8.02 -10.49
C ALA A 156 -4.47 -7.96 -11.97
N ARG A 157 -5.02 -9.06 -12.54
CA ARG A 157 -5.53 -9.07 -13.92
C ARG A 157 -6.62 -8.03 -14.15
N LYS A 158 -7.62 -7.98 -13.26
CA LYS A 158 -8.72 -7.01 -13.35
C LYS A 158 -8.25 -5.57 -13.16
N SER A 159 -7.12 -5.37 -12.49
CA SER A 159 -6.49 -4.05 -12.29
C SER A 159 -5.50 -3.69 -13.40
N GLY A 160 -5.38 -4.49 -14.45
CA GLY A 160 -4.56 -4.20 -15.63
C GLY A 160 -3.07 -4.50 -15.49
N PHE A 161 -2.69 -5.38 -14.55
CA PHE A 161 -1.31 -5.85 -14.43
C PHE A 161 -1.00 -6.93 -15.47
N ALA A 162 0.18 -6.85 -16.07
CA ALA A 162 0.79 -7.91 -16.85
C ALA A 162 1.52 -8.90 -15.94
N PHE A 163 1.60 -10.17 -16.35
CA PHE A 163 2.22 -11.21 -15.55
C PHE A 163 3.48 -11.73 -16.21
N VAL A 164 4.52 -11.91 -15.40
CA VAL A 164 5.77 -12.54 -15.79
C VAL A 164 6.15 -13.63 -14.81
N ASN A 165 6.94 -14.60 -15.26
CA ASN A 165 7.49 -15.60 -14.36
C ASN A 165 8.47 -14.92 -13.40
N HIS A 166 8.43 -15.34 -12.13
CA HIS A 166 9.45 -14.92 -11.19
C HIS A 166 10.81 -15.53 -11.60
N PRO A 167 11.90 -14.74 -11.66
CA PRO A 167 13.17 -15.25 -12.16
C PRO A 167 13.79 -16.34 -11.28
N ASP A 168 13.63 -16.22 -9.96
CA ASP A 168 14.38 -17.01 -8.98
C ASP A 168 13.49 -18.03 -8.21
N ASP A 169 12.17 -17.91 -8.26
CA ASP A 169 11.26 -18.82 -7.55
C ASP A 169 10.05 -19.21 -8.42
N TRP A 170 10.02 -20.47 -8.82
CA TRP A 170 8.93 -21.03 -9.63
C TRP A 170 7.55 -21.05 -8.93
N LYS A 171 7.52 -20.96 -7.59
CA LYS A 171 6.26 -20.88 -6.80
C LYS A 171 5.61 -19.52 -6.88
N LEU A 172 6.39 -18.50 -7.23
CA LEU A 172 5.93 -17.13 -7.34
C LEU A 172 5.59 -16.75 -8.77
N VAL A 173 4.78 -15.75 -8.90
CA VAL A 173 4.52 -15.01 -10.12
C VAL A 173 4.64 -13.54 -9.81
N ARG A 174 5.34 -12.81 -10.67
CA ARG A 174 5.44 -11.36 -10.61
C ARG A 174 4.41 -10.75 -11.54
N PHE A 175 3.83 -9.67 -11.12
CA PHE A 175 2.91 -8.88 -11.94
C PHE A 175 3.35 -7.41 -11.89
N ASP A 176 3.29 -6.76 -13.04
CA ASP A 176 3.78 -5.41 -13.27
C ASP A 176 2.73 -4.57 -13.99
N LYS A 177 2.70 -3.27 -13.70
CA LYS A 177 1.83 -2.32 -14.37
C LYS A 177 2.54 -0.99 -14.53
N LYS A 178 2.54 -0.45 -15.75
CA LYS A 178 2.97 0.92 -16.00
C LYS A 178 1.96 1.91 -15.43
N ILE A 179 2.45 2.95 -14.77
CA ILE A 179 1.59 4.01 -14.22
C ILE A 179 1.12 4.91 -15.36
N ALA A 180 -0.19 4.99 -15.54
CA ALA A 180 -0.82 5.82 -16.57
C ALA A 180 -1.29 7.19 -16.05
N VAL A 181 -1.26 7.40 -14.73
CA VAL A 181 -1.79 8.62 -14.10
C VAL A 181 -0.75 9.73 -14.16
N ALA A 182 -1.08 10.83 -14.82
CA ALA A 182 -0.22 12.01 -14.81
C ALA A 182 -0.20 12.65 -13.43
N PRO A 183 0.96 13.09 -12.92
CA PRO A 183 1.08 13.68 -11.59
C PRO A 183 0.09 14.83 -11.29
N LYS A 184 -0.30 15.61 -12.28
CA LYS A 184 -1.27 16.71 -12.16
C LYS A 184 -2.72 16.27 -11.95
N ASP A 185 -3.05 15.03 -12.31
CA ASP A 185 -4.43 14.51 -12.33
C ASP A 185 -4.72 13.57 -11.14
N ILE A 186 -3.83 13.54 -10.16
CA ILE A 186 -3.93 12.60 -9.03
C ILE A 186 -4.85 13.17 -7.94
N PRO A 187 -5.95 12.49 -7.61
CA PRO A 187 -6.92 12.96 -6.64
C PRO A 187 -6.57 12.62 -5.18
N CYS A 188 -5.43 11.99 -4.89
CA CYS A 188 -5.11 11.54 -3.55
C CYS A 188 -4.37 12.60 -2.71
N ALA A 189 -4.60 12.62 -1.39
CA ALA A 189 -3.97 13.56 -0.47
C ALA A 189 -2.44 13.42 -0.41
N SER A 190 -1.94 12.21 -0.53
CA SER A 190 -0.49 11.92 -0.54
C SER A 190 0.26 12.64 -1.67
N TRP A 191 -0.40 12.85 -2.81
CA TRP A 191 0.17 13.62 -3.92
C TRP A 191 0.37 15.09 -3.58
N ARG A 192 -0.62 15.71 -2.94
CA ARG A 192 -0.55 17.13 -2.56
C ARG A 192 0.65 17.38 -1.64
N LEU A 193 0.93 16.44 -0.74
CA LEU A 193 2.11 16.48 0.12
C LEU A 193 3.42 16.41 -0.65
N ALA A 194 3.53 15.41 -1.52
CA ALA A 194 4.73 15.23 -2.33
C ALA A 194 4.99 16.44 -3.25
N ALA A 195 3.94 17.07 -3.76
CA ALA A 195 4.03 18.29 -4.56
C ALA A 195 4.49 19.48 -3.73
N LEU A 196 3.95 19.66 -2.51
CA LEU A 196 4.31 20.76 -1.62
C LEU A 196 5.75 20.67 -1.13
N SER A 197 6.22 19.49 -0.72
CA SER A 197 7.60 19.28 -0.28
C SER A 197 8.63 19.58 -1.38
N ARG A 198 8.29 19.31 -2.64
CA ARG A 198 9.17 19.58 -3.79
C ARG A 198 9.25 21.06 -4.18
N GLN A 199 8.18 21.81 -3.94
CA GLN A 199 8.20 23.28 -4.16
C GLN A 199 9.09 23.98 -3.14
N ALA A 200 9.15 23.47 -1.90
CA ALA A 200 10.01 24.00 -0.87
C ALA A 200 11.52 23.79 -1.14
N ASP A 201 11.88 22.77 -1.90
CA ASP A 201 13.26 22.41 -2.24
C ASP A 201 13.75 23.01 -3.57
N SER A 202 12.91 23.70 -4.33
CA SER A 202 13.35 24.43 -5.51
C SER A 202 14.05 25.70 -5.06
N PRO A 203 15.37 25.87 -5.28
CA PRO A 203 16.02 27.14 -5.00
C PRO A 203 15.32 28.21 -5.85
N SER A 204 14.85 29.25 -5.21
CA SER A 204 14.35 30.41 -5.90
C SER A 204 15.43 30.86 -6.88
N ALA A 205 15.17 30.68 -8.17
CA ALA A 205 15.97 31.30 -9.21
C ALA A 205 15.81 32.81 -9.04
N SER A 206 16.73 33.38 -8.27
CA SER A 206 16.90 34.83 -8.18
C SER A 206 17.42 35.30 -9.52
N ALA A 207 16.60 36.10 -10.18
CA ALA A 207 16.96 36.87 -11.35
C ALA A 207 18.08 37.88 -11.01
#